data_324fe3f6829007cac470facd174c039a
#
_entry.id   324fe3f6829007cac470facd174c039a
#
_cell.length_a   1.000
_cell.length_b   1.000
_cell.length_c   1.000
_cell.angle_alpha   90.00
_cell.angle_beta   90.00
_cell.angle_gamma   90.00
#
_symmetry.space_group_name_H-M   'P 1'
#
loop_
_entity.id
_entity.type
_entity.pdbx_description
1 polymer ?
#
loop_
_entity_poly.entity_id
_entity_poly.type
_entity_poly.pdbx_seq_one_letter_code
_entity_poly.pdbx_strand_id
1 'polypeptide(L)'
;LIFLYYIYMNYKELKELIQKHNKAYYDNSASAITDADYDQLYDKLEAVEKAQGWRDHDSPTKHVGGTPGKVKHPYKLYSLRKVFDEDEVDSFMSIKLPKIDGTNLSLIYRNGKLKMGLTRGNGEHGKDVSHLIGMLKGCPTKIDTQYEEVVINGECVTDNTVDNYRNYVSGALGLDSPSEFAQRNIKFIAHDWLGVNMNYTPRMKVIKNMGFFTVLDAESWNYPMDGTVFRTDSWEKEQTLGHTGKY
;
A
#
# COMPACT_ATOMS: atom_id res chain seq x y z
N LEU A 1 25.65 19.18 -8.37
CA LEU A 1 26.70 18.13 -8.38
C LEU A 1 26.10 16.72 -8.28
N ILE A 2 25.09 16.47 -7.42
CA ILE A 2 24.41 15.18 -7.25
C ILE A 2 23.66 14.78 -8.54
N PHE A 3 23.01 15.73 -9.21
CA PHE A 3 22.25 15.51 -10.44
C PHE A 3 23.09 14.99 -11.62
N LEU A 4 24.32 15.51 -11.78
CA LEU A 4 25.26 15.06 -12.82
C LEU A 4 25.76 13.63 -12.59
N TYR A 5 25.86 13.18 -11.36
CA TYR A 5 26.29 11.84 -11.00
C TYR A 5 25.32 10.76 -11.53
N TYR A 6 24.01 11.02 -11.43
CA TYR A 6 22.97 10.06 -11.86
C TYR A 6 22.86 9.88 -13.39
N ILE A 7 23.36 10.87 -14.18
CA ILE A 7 23.25 10.80 -15.65
C ILE A 7 24.12 9.67 -16.22
N TYR A 8 25.24 9.34 -15.59
CA TYR A 8 26.22 8.37 -16.08
C TYR A 8 26.11 6.98 -15.45
N MET A 9 25.15 6.75 -14.56
CA MET A 9 24.96 5.44 -13.92
C MET A 9 24.49 4.41 -14.93
N ASN A 10 25.12 3.22 -14.88
CA ASN A 10 24.66 2.07 -15.66
C ASN A 10 23.44 1.38 -15.01
N TYR A 11 22.83 0.43 -15.73
CA TYR A 11 21.65 -0.31 -15.28
C TYR A 11 21.81 -0.92 -13.88
N LYS A 12 22.94 -1.58 -13.65
CA LYS A 12 23.22 -2.26 -12.37
C LYS A 12 23.32 -1.27 -11.21
N GLU A 13 24.05 -0.19 -11.40
CA GLU A 13 24.21 0.88 -10.39
C GLU A 13 22.88 1.55 -10.05
N LEU A 14 22.05 1.85 -11.07
CA LEU A 14 20.70 2.39 -10.87
C LEU A 14 19.81 1.45 -10.06
N LYS A 15 19.82 0.15 -10.44
CA LYS A 15 19.05 -0.88 -9.75
C LYS A 15 19.45 -1.00 -8.28
N GLU A 16 20.75 -1.14 -8.02
CA GLU A 16 21.30 -1.27 -6.65
C GLU A 16 21.02 -0.03 -5.80
N LEU A 17 21.11 1.17 -6.37
CA LEU A 17 20.83 2.42 -5.67
C LEU A 17 19.36 2.52 -5.29
N ILE A 18 18.44 2.22 -6.21
CA ILE A 18 17.00 2.24 -5.94
C ILE A 18 16.65 1.17 -4.90
N GLN A 19 17.21 -0.04 -5.00
CA GLN A 19 17.00 -1.09 -4.00
C GLN A 19 17.47 -0.68 -2.60
N LYS A 20 18.60 0.03 -2.51
CA LYS A 20 19.13 0.58 -1.25
C LYS A 20 18.18 1.62 -0.66
N HIS A 21 17.66 2.55 -1.49
CA HIS A 21 16.71 3.57 -1.04
C HIS A 21 15.37 2.96 -0.64
N ASN A 22 14.87 1.97 -1.40
CA ASN A 22 13.69 1.21 -1.02
C ASN A 22 13.85 0.58 0.36
N LYS A 23 14.97 -0.11 0.58
CA LYS A 23 15.24 -0.71 1.88
C LYS A 23 15.26 0.34 3.00
N ALA A 24 15.97 1.45 2.83
CA ALA A 24 16.03 2.52 3.83
C ALA A 24 14.65 3.11 4.12
N TYR A 25 13.85 3.36 3.10
CA TYR A 25 12.50 3.93 3.24
C TYR A 25 11.54 2.99 3.97
N TYR A 26 11.55 1.69 3.63
CA TYR A 26 10.63 0.71 4.21
C TYR A 26 11.09 0.10 5.53
N ASP A 27 12.40 0.12 5.83
CA ASP A 27 12.97 -0.37 7.10
C ASP A 27 13.05 0.74 8.18
N ASN A 28 12.31 1.85 8.01
CA ASN A 28 12.29 3.02 8.93
C ASN A 28 13.67 3.71 9.12
N SER A 29 14.59 3.52 8.21
CA SER A 29 15.81 4.30 8.14
C SER A 29 15.50 5.60 7.39
N ALA A 30 16.01 6.75 7.84
CA ALA A 30 15.81 8.01 7.15
C ALA A 30 16.25 7.90 5.68
N SER A 31 15.35 8.23 4.74
CA SER A 31 15.71 8.30 3.32
C SER A 31 16.78 9.36 3.14
N ALA A 32 17.87 9.01 2.46
CA ALA A 32 18.96 9.92 2.17
C ALA A 32 18.70 10.83 0.95
N ILE A 33 17.57 10.63 0.26
CA ILE A 33 17.17 11.40 -0.93
C ILE A 33 15.71 11.83 -0.83
N THR A 34 15.36 12.89 -1.56
CA THR A 34 13.97 13.36 -1.66
C THR A 34 13.14 12.42 -2.51
N ASP A 35 11.80 12.46 -2.36
CA ASP A 35 10.88 11.68 -3.19
C ASP A 35 11.04 12.04 -4.68
N ALA A 36 11.29 13.32 -5.00
CA ALA A 36 11.53 13.77 -6.36
C ALA A 36 12.82 13.19 -6.96
N ASP A 37 13.90 13.09 -6.18
CA ASP A 37 15.15 12.45 -6.63
C ASP A 37 14.96 10.95 -6.83
N TYR A 38 14.19 10.31 -5.93
CA TYR A 38 13.87 8.89 -6.05
C TYR A 38 13.05 8.62 -7.33
N ASP A 39 12.01 9.41 -7.59
CA ASP A 39 11.19 9.29 -8.80
C ASP A 39 12.04 9.40 -10.08
N GLN A 40 13.00 10.34 -10.13
CA GLN A 40 13.90 10.49 -11.28
C GLN A 40 14.80 9.26 -11.49
N LEU A 41 15.34 8.67 -10.42
CA LEU A 41 16.13 7.44 -10.50
C LEU A 41 15.28 6.28 -11.05
N TYR A 42 14.07 6.17 -10.57
CA TYR A 42 13.14 5.13 -10.96
C TYR A 42 12.75 5.26 -12.44
N ASP A 43 12.38 6.47 -12.90
CA ASP A 43 12.03 6.75 -14.29
C ASP A 43 13.20 6.44 -15.23
N LYS A 44 14.43 6.76 -14.81
CA LYS A 44 15.63 6.44 -15.58
C LYS A 44 15.83 4.92 -15.69
N LEU A 45 15.63 4.16 -14.61
CA LEU A 45 15.72 2.70 -14.64
C LEU A 45 14.69 2.11 -15.61
N GLU A 46 13.45 2.57 -15.52
CA GLU A 46 12.37 2.12 -16.40
C GLU A 46 12.65 2.44 -17.88
N ALA A 47 13.17 3.64 -18.15
CA ALA A 47 13.56 4.04 -19.51
C ALA A 47 14.69 3.14 -20.07
N VAL A 48 15.69 2.81 -19.25
CA VAL A 48 16.76 1.89 -19.64
C VAL A 48 16.22 0.50 -19.93
N GLU A 49 15.35 -0.04 -19.07
CA GLU A 49 14.72 -1.35 -19.27
C GLU A 49 13.87 -1.40 -20.54
N LYS A 50 13.12 -0.34 -20.81
CA LYS A 50 12.33 -0.21 -22.04
C LYS A 50 13.23 -0.16 -23.29
N ALA A 51 14.32 0.58 -23.22
CA ALA A 51 15.25 0.71 -24.35
C ALA A 51 15.98 -0.59 -24.66
N GLN A 52 16.36 -1.36 -23.66
CA GLN A 52 17.06 -2.65 -23.83
C GLN A 52 16.12 -3.84 -24.07
N GLY A 53 14.80 -3.67 -23.88
CA GLY A 53 13.77 -4.70 -24.10
C GLY A 53 13.78 -5.85 -23.08
N TRP A 54 14.53 -5.73 -22.00
CA TRP A 54 14.57 -6.72 -20.91
C TRP A 54 14.72 -6.03 -19.55
N ARG A 55 14.39 -6.75 -18.50
CA ARG A 55 14.58 -6.32 -17.11
C ARG A 55 14.88 -7.52 -16.22
N ASP A 56 15.73 -7.33 -15.22
CA ASP A 56 16.07 -8.36 -14.25
C ASP A 56 14.83 -8.85 -13.50
N HIS A 57 14.89 -10.10 -13.00
CA HIS A 57 13.80 -10.68 -12.23
C HIS A 57 13.58 -9.93 -10.89
N ASP A 58 14.63 -9.37 -10.32
CA ASP A 58 14.68 -8.62 -9.07
C ASP A 58 14.68 -7.09 -9.26
N SER A 59 14.34 -6.61 -10.48
CA SER A 59 14.26 -5.17 -10.72
C SER A 59 13.21 -4.51 -9.85
N PRO A 60 13.52 -3.33 -9.24
CA PRO A 60 12.55 -2.53 -8.50
C PRO A 60 11.31 -2.17 -9.32
N THR A 61 11.41 -2.11 -10.65
CA THR A 61 10.28 -1.81 -11.54
C THR A 61 9.28 -2.95 -11.68
N LYS A 62 9.64 -4.17 -11.25
CA LYS A 62 8.74 -5.34 -11.21
C LYS A 62 8.04 -5.52 -9.86
N HIS A 63 8.63 -4.99 -8.81
CA HIS A 63 8.19 -5.23 -7.45
C HIS A 63 7.91 -3.91 -6.74
N VAL A 64 6.91 -3.92 -5.88
CA VAL A 64 6.70 -2.82 -4.93
C VAL A 64 7.92 -2.77 -4.01
N GLY A 65 8.49 -1.60 -3.78
CA GLY A 65 9.61 -1.43 -2.85
C GLY A 65 9.24 -1.93 -1.45
N GLY A 66 10.23 -2.41 -0.72
CA GLY A 66 10.09 -2.91 0.65
C GLY A 66 10.89 -4.18 0.88
N THR A 67 11.17 -4.49 2.15
CA THR A 67 11.79 -5.75 2.53
C THR A 67 10.77 -6.87 2.36
N PRO A 68 11.07 -7.95 1.62
CA PRO A 68 10.17 -9.08 1.48
C PRO A 68 9.84 -9.67 2.85
N GLY A 69 8.56 -9.74 3.20
CA GLY A 69 8.09 -10.51 4.34
C GLY A 69 8.25 -12.02 4.08
N LYS A 70 7.94 -12.81 5.10
CA LYS A 70 8.05 -14.28 5.01
C LYS A 70 6.76 -14.94 4.52
N VAL A 71 5.63 -14.24 4.55
CA VAL A 71 4.30 -14.80 4.26
C VAL A 71 3.79 -14.24 2.95
N LYS A 72 3.42 -15.15 2.03
CA LYS A 72 2.86 -14.78 0.74
C LYS A 72 1.43 -14.26 0.90
N HIS A 73 1.13 -13.13 0.23
CA HIS A 73 -0.22 -12.61 0.14
C HIS A 73 -1.14 -13.53 -0.67
N PRO A 74 -2.41 -13.71 -0.28
CA PRO A 74 -3.40 -14.40 -1.12
C PRO A 74 -3.58 -13.72 -2.48
N TYR A 75 -3.51 -12.39 -2.51
CA TYR A 75 -3.58 -11.56 -3.71
C TYR A 75 -2.40 -10.60 -3.75
N LYS A 76 -1.78 -10.46 -4.92
CA LYS A 76 -0.67 -9.52 -5.11
C LYS A 76 -1.17 -8.08 -4.92
N LEU A 77 -0.40 -7.32 -4.15
CA LEU A 77 -0.65 -5.89 -3.91
C LEU A 77 0.18 -5.08 -4.92
N TYR A 78 -0.50 -4.24 -5.68
CA TYR A 78 0.13 -3.39 -6.68
C TYR A 78 0.30 -1.97 -6.18
N SER A 79 1.18 -1.23 -6.83
CA SER A 79 1.31 0.21 -6.64
C SER A 79 0.31 0.96 -7.51
N LEU A 80 -0.10 2.14 -7.06
CA LEU A 80 -0.91 3.04 -7.86
C LEU A 80 -0.01 3.73 -8.91
N ARG A 81 -0.55 3.95 -10.12
CA ARG A 81 0.09 4.82 -11.10
C ARG A 81 0.04 6.25 -10.58
N LYS A 82 1.18 6.94 -10.55
CA LYS A 82 1.26 8.35 -10.19
C LYS A 82 0.98 9.21 -11.44
N VAL A 83 0.14 10.21 -11.29
CA VAL A 83 -0.11 11.26 -12.27
C VAL A 83 0.10 12.61 -11.60
N PHE A 84 0.59 13.59 -12.35
CA PHE A 84 0.87 14.93 -11.84
C PHE A 84 -0.21 15.93 -12.25
N ASP A 85 -0.96 15.62 -13.29
CA ASP A 85 -2.09 16.41 -13.79
C ASP A 85 -3.35 15.55 -13.82
N GLU A 86 -4.49 16.12 -13.42
CA GLU A 86 -5.78 15.43 -13.53
C GLU A 86 -6.17 15.11 -14.97
N ASP A 87 -5.67 15.87 -15.94
CA ASP A 87 -5.88 15.61 -17.37
C ASP A 87 -5.23 14.30 -17.85
N GLU A 88 -4.28 13.75 -17.11
CA GLU A 88 -3.69 12.43 -17.36
C GLU A 88 -4.56 11.26 -16.85
N VAL A 89 -5.63 11.57 -16.11
CA VAL A 89 -6.53 10.56 -15.55
C VAL A 89 -7.55 10.14 -16.59
N ASP A 90 -7.65 8.85 -16.84
CA ASP A 90 -8.65 8.32 -17.79
C ASP A 90 -10.07 8.71 -17.36
N SER A 91 -10.88 9.13 -18.31
CA SER A 91 -12.26 9.64 -18.09
C SER A 91 -13.20 8.65 -17.38
N PHE A 92 -12.90 7.36 -17.39
CA PHE A 92 -13.68 6.35 -16.69
C PHE A 92 -13.29 6.18 -15.21
N MET A 93 -12.25 6.88 -14.75
CA MET A 93 -11.86 6.97 -13.34
C MET A 93 -12.75 7.98 -12.62
N SER A 94 -13.99 7.60 -12.35
CA SER A 94 -15.04 8.50 -11.88
C SER A 94 -15.09 8.70 -10.36
N ILE A 95 -14.32 7.91 -9.61
CA ILE A 95 -14.30 7.95 -8.14
C ILE A 95 -13.01 8.63 -7.69
N LYS A 96 -13.15 9.70 -6.89
CA LYS A 96 -12.03 10.38 -6.21
C LYS A 96 -12.07 10.04 -4.72
N LEU A 97 -10.96 9.57 -4.20
CA LEU A 97 -10.80 9.18 -2.79
C LEU A 97 -9.58 9.88 -2.20
N PRO A 98 -9.60 10.18 -0.90
CA PRO A 98 -8.41 10.66 -0.22
C PRO A 98 -7.33 9.56 -0.21
N LYS A 99 -6.09 9.92 -0.53
CA LYS A 99 -4.92 9.06 -0.34
C LYS A 99 -4.41 9.24 1.08
N ILE A 100 -4.85 8.35 1.95
CA ILE A 100 -4.50 8.38 3.37
C ILE A 100 -3.02 8.01 3.52
N ASP A 101 -2.27 8.82 4.27
CA ASP A 101 -0.87 8.56 4.57
C ASP A 101 -0.71 7.76 5.86
N GLY A 102 -0.50 6.47 5.70
CA GLY A 102 -0.32 5.53 6.79
C GLY A 102 0.57 4.35 6.40
N THR A 103 0.23 3.17 6.89
CA THR A 103 0.92 1.92 6.55
C THR A 103 -0.09 0.87 6.11
N ASN A 104 0.08 0.38 4.89
CA ASN A 104 -0.82 -0.61 4.31
C ASN A 104 -0.80 -1.94 5.06
N LEU A 105 -2.00 -2.50 5.26
CA LEU A 105 -2.22 -3.79 5.90
C LEU A 105 -3.32 -4.56 5.18
N SER A 106 -3.11 -5.86 4.98
CA SER A 106 -4.15 -6.80 4.54
C SER A 106 -4.64 -7.62 5.71
N LEU A 107 -5.95 -7.61 5.95
CA LEU A 107 -6.62 -8.43 6.96
C LEU A 107 -7.30 -9.62 6.29
N ILE A 108 -6.97 -10.82 6.73
CA ILE A 108 -7.45 -12.07 6.15
C ILE A 108 -8.40 -12.74 7.13
N TYR A 109 -9.64 -12.91 6.68
CA TYR A 109 -10.70 -13.62 7.41
C TYR A 109 -10.89 -14.99 6.79
N ARG A 110 -11.10 -15.99 7.63
CA ARG A 110 -11.51 -17.33 7.21
C ARG A 110 -12.76 -17.77 7.98
N ASN A 111 -13.79 -18.18 7.23
CA ASN A 111 -15.08 -18.51 7.80
C ASN A 111 -15.60 -17.40 8.75
N GLY A 112 -15.51 -16.16 8.29
CA GLY A 112 -15.93 -14.96 8.99
C GLY A 112 -15.09 -14.55 10.21
N LYS A 113 -13.99 -15.25 10.54
CA LYS A 113 -13.11 -14.93 11.68
C LYS A 113 -11.80 -14.32 11.21
N LEU A 114 -11.39 -13.20 11.81
CA LEU A 114 -10.09 -12.60 11.57
C LEU A 114 -8.98 -13.57 11.97
N LYS A 115 -8.09 -13.90 11.02
CA LYS A 115 -7.05 -14.91 11.20
C LYS A 115 -5.64 -14.37 11.05
N MET A 116 -5.44 -13.43 10.12
CA MET A 116 -4.09 -12.98 9.80
C MET A 116 -4.08 -11.50 9.42
N GLY A 117 -3.00 -10.81 9.77
CA GLY A 117 -2.67 -9.48 9.30
C GLY A 117 -1.29 -9.49 8.65
N LEU A 118 -1.20 -9.00 7.41
CA LEU A 118 0.03 -8.93 6.65
C LEU A 118 0.33 -7.50 6.25
N THR A 119 1.52 -7.00 6.58
CA THR A 119 2.00 -5.73 6.01
C THR A 119 2.20 -5.88 4.52
N ARG A 120 2.21 -4.77 3.77
CA ARG A 120 2.39 -4.79 2.31
C ARG A 120 3.65 -5.54 1.87
N GLY A 121 4.78 -5.32 2.56
CA GLY A 121 6.07 -5.85 2.15
C GLY A 121 6.39 -5.44 0.71
N ASN A 122 6.82 -6.39 -0.13
CA ASN A 122 7.09 -6.17 -1.56
C ASN A 122 5.86 -6.38 -2.47
N GLY A 123 4.67 -6.44 -1.89
CA GLY A 123 3.42 -6.69 -2.60
C GLY A 123 3.10 -8.17 -2.87
N GLU A 124 4.09 -9.06 -2.83
CA GLU A 124 3.91 -10.52 -2.94
C GLU A 124 4.06 -11.21 -1.59
N HIS A 125 4.95 -10.71 -0.73
CA HIS A 125 5.22 -11.25 0.59
C HIS A 125 5.23 -10.12 1.62
N GLY A 126 4.49 -10.30 2.71
CA GLY A 126 4.38 -9.37 3.82
C GLY A 126 4.93 -9.93 5.14
N LYS A 127 5.15 -9.03 6.10
CA LYS A 127 5.43 -9.43 7.49
C LYS A 127 4.11 -9.83 8.14
N ASP A 128 4.10 -10.97 8.82
CA ASP A 128 2.98 -11.40 9.66
C ASP A 128 2.95 -10.58 10.96
N VAL A 129 1.84 -9.89 11.18
CA VAL A 129 1.56 -9.08 12.37
C VAL A 129 0.28 -9.54 13.06
N SER A 130 -0.09 -10.80 12.87
CA SER A 130 -1.36 -11.38 13.35
C SER A 130 -1.52 -11.29 14.86
N HIS A 131 -0.42 -11.26 15.62
CA HIS A 131 -0.45 -11.09 17.07
C HIS A 131 -0.94 -9.69 17.52
N LEU A 132 -0.96 -8.69 16.63
CA LEU A 132 -1.37 -7.31 16.92
C LEU A 132 -2.79 -7.00 16.49
N ILE A 133 -3.33 -7.70 15.46
CA ILE A 133 -4.57 -7.31 14.78
C ILE A 133 -5.81 -7.28 15.69
N GLY A 134 -5.82 -8.03 16.77
CA GLY A 134 -6.89 -8.00 17.77
C GLY A 134 -6.99 -6.67 18.52
N MET A 135 -5.95 -5.82 18.48
CA MET A 135 -5.88 -4.50 19.12
C MET A 135 -6.20 -3.36 18.15
N LEU A 136 -6.35 -3.64 16.85
CA LEU A 136 -6.72 -2.63 15.86
C LEU A 136 -8.13 -2.13 16.08
N LYS A 137 -8.31 -0.82 15.98
CA LYS A 137 -9.63 -0.19 15.91
C LYS A 137 -10.11 -0.10 14.47
N GLY A 138 -11.43 -0.02 14.27
CA GLY A 138 -12.01 0.17 12.92
C GLY A 138 -12.08 -1.10 12.07
N CYS A 139 -11.79 -2.26 12.66
CA CYS A 139 -12.01 -3.55 12.01
C CYS A 139 -12.64 -4.56 12.99
N PRO A 140 -13.64 -5.33 12.54
CA PRO A 140 -14.26 -6.35 13.36
C PRO A 140 -13.37 -7.60 13.48
N THR A 141 -13.42 -8.32 14.58
CA THR A 141 -12.77 -9.63 14.74
C THR A 141 -13.58 -10.77 14.09
N LYS A 142 -14.86 -10.50 13.82
CA LYS A 142 -15.78 -11.41 13.12
C LYS A 142 -16.62 -10.61 12.14
N ILE A 143 -16.84 -11.17 10.95
CA ILE A 143 -17.72 -10.63 9.91
C ILE A 143 -18.77 -11.66 9.54
N ASP A 144 -19.95 -11.19 9.15
CA ASP A 144 -20.97 -12.04 8.54
C ASP A 144 -20.70 -12.14 7.04
N THR A 145 -20.44 -13.35 6.55
CA THR A 145 -20.06 -13.60 5.17
C THR A 145 -20.33 -15.05 4.76
N GLN A 146 -20.73 -15.22 3.51
CA GLN A 146 -20.86 -16.54 2.87
C GLN A 146 -19.54 -17.04 2.24
N TYR A 147 -18.52 -16.18 2.18
CA TYR A 147 -17.22 -16.51 1.59
C TYR A 147 -16.34 -17.22 2.61
N GLU A 148 -15.67 -18.29 2.19
CA GLU A 148 -14.71 -19.01 3.03
C GLU A 148 -13.52 -18.13 3.41
N GLU A 149 -13.00 -17.34 2.44
CA GLU A 149 -11.92 -16.39 2.66
C GLU A 149 -12.34 -14.99 2.19
N VAL A 150 -12.06 -14.00 3.03
CA VAL A 150 -12.24 -12.56 2.74
C VAL A 150 -10.93 -11.86 3.04
N VAL A 151 -10.40 -11.11 2.08
CA VAL A 151 -9.18 -10.32 2.23
C VAL A 151 -9.50 -8.85 2.10
N ILE A 152 -9.48 -8.12 3.21
CA ILE A 152 -9.72 -6.67 3.26
C ILE A 152 -8.38 -5.96 3.30
N ASN A 153 -8.13 -5.11 2.31
CA ASN A 153 -6.96 -4.25 2.26
C ASN A 153 -7.31 -2.85 2.76
N GLY A 154 -6.38 -2.23 3.47
CA GLY A 154 -6.63 -0.93 4.09
C GLY A 154 -5.34 -0.26 4.54
N GLU A 155 -5.51 0.92 5.13
CA GLU A 155 -4.42 1.72 5.66
C GLU A 155 -4.53 1.80 7.19
N CYS A 156 -3.43 1.54 7.87
CA CYS A 156 -3.29 1.76 9.31
C CYS A 156 -2.87 3.21 9.56
N VAL A 157 -3.58 3.88 10.46
CA VAL A 157 -3.37 5.28 10.86
C VAL A 157 -3.41 5.42 12.37
N THR A 158 -3.06 6.60 12.88
CA THR A 158 -3.20 6.93 14.31
C THR A 158 -3.87 8.28 14.51
N ASP A 159 -4.61 8.42 15.62
CA ASP A 159 -5.14 9.72 16.08
C ASP A 159 -4.10 10.50 16.89
N ASN A 160 -2.99 9.91 17.25
CA ASN A 160 -1.96 10.58 18.02
C ASN A 160 -1.30 11.65 17.14
N THR A 161 -1.07 12.85 17.71
CA THR A 161 -0.28 13.87 17.03
C THR A 161 1.20 13.47 17.06
N VAL A 162 1.76 13.22 15.89
CA VAL A 162 3.15 12.78 15.71
C VAL A 162 3.77 13.47 14.50
N ASP A 163 5.09 13.63 14.48
CA ASP A 163 5.81 14.34 13.42
C ASP A 163 5.78 13.56 12.09
N ASN A 164 5.83 12.22 12.16
CA ASN A 164 5.80 11.35 10.99
C ASN A 164 4.85 10.19 11.23
N TYR A 165 3.64 10.31 10.72
CA TYR A 165 2.57 9.34 10.91
C TYR A 165 2.90 7.96 10.36
N ARG A 166 3.44 7.88 9.15
CA ARG A 166 3.80 6.62 8.50
C ARG A 166 4.86 5.86 9.31
N ASN A 167 5.92 6.53 9.72
CA ASN A 167 6.98 5.92 10.53
C ASN A 167 6.47 5.46 11.89
N TYR A 168 5.61 6.26 12.52
CA TYR A 168 5.01 5.90 13.80
C TYR A 168 4.16 4.64 13.70
N VAL A 169 3.27 4.57 12.69
CA VAL A 169 2.39 3.40 12.46
C VAL A 169 3.19 2.18 12.05
N SER A 170 4.15 2.35 11.14
CA SER A 170 5.05 1.25 10.71
C SER A 170 5.86 0.70 11.90
N GLY A 171 6.39 1.58 12.74
CA GLY A 171 7.06 1.19 13.98
C GLY A 171 6.13 0.45 14.95
N ALA A 172 4.88 0.90 15.08
CA ALA A 172 3.88 0.21 15.89
C ALA A 172 3.59 -1.21 15.38
N LEU A 173 3.44 -1.39 14.07
CA LEU A 173 3.26 -2.71 13.44
C LEU A 173 4.53 -3.61 13.55
N GLY A 174 5.65 -3.02 13.96
CA GLY A 174 6.89 -3.73 14.26
C GLY A 174 6.98 -4.31 15.66
N LEU A 175 6.12 -3.89 16.60
CA LEU A 175 6.17 -4.30 18.01
C LEU A 175 5.85 -5.78 18.18
N ASP A 176 6.51 -6.42 19.16
CA ASP A 176 6.24 -7.79 19.57
C ASP A 176 5.13 -7.87 20.64
N SER A 177 4.94 -6.78 21.39
CA SER A 177 3.98 -6.70 22.51
C SER A 177 2.62 -6.13 22.07
N PRO A 178 1.52 -6.92 22.11
CA PRO A 178 0.17 -6.42 21.85
C PRO A 178 -0.26 -5.30 22.81
N SER A 179 0.21 -5.33 24.07
CA SER A 179 -0.11 -4.30 25.05
C SER A 179 0.55 -2.95 24.74
N GLU A 180 1.78 -2.94 24.24
CA GLU A 180 2.44 -1.73 23.76
C GLU A 180 1.77 -1.22 22.48
N PHE A 181 1.42 -2.13 21.57
CA PHE A 181 0.69 -1.78 20.35
C PHE A 181 -0.65 -1.11 20.64
N ALA A 182 -1.42 -1.62 21.62
CA ALA A 182 -2.70 -1.04 22.01
C ALA A 182 -2.57 0.44 22.47
N GLN A 183 -1.43 0.83 23.06
CA GLN A 183 -1.16 2.20 23.50
C GLN A 183 -0.87 3.14 22.31
N ARG A 184 -0.55 2.61 21.14
CA ARG A 184 -0.26 3.39 19.92
C ARG A 184 -1.52 3.93 19.24
N ASN A 185 -2.70 3.48 19.66
CA ASN A 185 -3.99 3.93 19.15
C ASN A 185 -4.13 3.80 17.62
N ILE A 186 -3.74 2.65 17.09
CA ILE A 186 -3.77 2.37 15.66
C ILE A 186 -5.18 2.00 15.21
N LYS A 187 -5.64 2.62 14.12
CA LYS A 187 -6.91 2.35 13.46
C LYS A 187 -6.65 1.80 12.06
N PHE A 188 -7.52 0.91 11.63
CA PHE A 188 -7.54 0.36 10.28
C PHE A 188 -8.68 0.98 9.49
N ILE A 189 -8.38 1.49 8.31
CA ILE A 189 -9.32 2.09 7.37
C ILE A 189 -9.34 1.26 6.11
N ALA A 190 -10.42 0.53 5.88
CA ALA A 190 -10.57 -0.31 4.70
C ALA A 190 -10.73 0.53 3.44
N HIS A 191 -10.03 0.17 2.38
CA HIS A 191 -10.16 0.80 1.06
C HIS A 191 -10.39 -0.20 -0.07
N ASP A 192 -10.29 -1.52 0.18
CA ASP A 192 -10.59 -2.53 -0.83
C ASP A 192 -10.91 -3.91 -0.22
N TRP A 193 -11.63 -4.73 -0.99
CA TRP A 193 -11.80 -6.16 -0.78
C TRP A 193 -11.20 -6.89 -1.98
N LEU A 194 -10.09 -7.55 -1.77
CA LEU A 194 -9.31 -8.21 -2.81
C LEU A 194 -9.94 -9.54 -3.23
N GLY A 195 -9.93 -9.81 -4.53
CA GLY A 195 -10.39 -11.08 -5.10
C GLY A 195 -11.91 -11.22 -5.27
N VAL A 196 -12.69 -10.18 -4.95
CA VAL A 196 -14.14 -10.22 -5.17
C VAL A 196 -14.51 -9.59 -6.51
N ASN A 197 -15.40 -10.27 -7.27
CA ASN A 197 -15.91 -9.78 -8.54
C ASN A 197 -17.11 -8.85 -8.31
N MET A 198 -16.83 -7.61 -7.92
CA MET A 198 -17.86 -6.62 -7.58
C MET A 198 -17.38 -5.22 -7.91
N ASN A 199 -18.26 -4.38 -8.44
CA ASN A 199 -17.99 -2.95 -8.65
C ASN A 199 -17.59 -2.28 -7.34
N TYR A 200 -16.77 -1.22 -7.43
CA TYR A 200 -16.14 -0.61 -6.25
C TYR A 200 -17.17 -0.06 -5.25
N THR A 201 -18.14 0.74 -5.71
CA THR A 201 -19.13 1.37 -4.81
C THR A 201 -19.95 0.35 -4.00
N PRO A 202 -20.58 -0.68 -4.60
CA PRO A 202 -21.25 -1.72 -3.83
C PRO A 202 -20.30 -2.51 -2.94
N ARG A 203 -19.08 -2.80 -3.40
CA ARG A 203 -18.02 -3.48 -2.63
C ARG A 203 -17.72 -2.75 -1.34
N MET A 204 -17.52 -1.43 -1.40
CA MET A 204 -17.25 -0.60 -0.22
C MET A 204 -18.44 -0.51 0.73
N LYS A 205 -19.69 -0.51 0.21
CA LYS A 205 -20.90 -0.57 1.05
C LYS A 205 -20.98 -1.89 1.82
N VAL A 206 -20.63 -3.01 1.20
CA VAL A 206 -20.57 -4.30 1.88
C VAL A 206 -19.51 -4.30 2.97
N ILE A 207 -18.29 -3.79 2.70
CA ILE A 207 -17.24 -3.66 3.71
C ILE A 207 -17.72 -2.82 4.90
N LYS A 208 -18.38 -1.69 4.64
CA LYS A 208 -18.95 -0.84 5.71
C LYS A 208 -20.02 -1.59 6.52
N ASN A 209 -20.91 -2.35 5.87
CA ASN A 209 -21.92 -3.16 6.53
C ASN A 209 -21.33 -4.32 7.35
N MET A 210 -20.14 -4.80 7.01
CA MET A 210 -19.38 -5.75 7.83
C MET A 210 -18.81 -5.11 9.11
N GLY A 211 -18.90 -3.79 9.28
CA GLY A 211 -18.47 -3.06 10.47
C GLY A 211 -17.07 -2.43 10.39
N PHE A 212 -16.50 -2.32 9.20
CA PHE A 212 -15.23 -1.61 9.02
C PHE A 212 -15.40 -0.09 8.97
N PHE A 213 -14.39 0.63 9.45
CA PHE A 213 -14.17 1.99 9.00
C PHE A 213 -13.67 1.94 7.56
N THR A 214 -14.21 2.80 6.71
CA THR A 214 -13.89 2.78 5.27
C THR A 214 -13.36 4.12 4.79
N VAL A 215 -12.61 4.12 3.70
CA VAL A 215 -12.12 5.35 3.07
C VAL A 215 -13.25 6.29 2.62
N LEU A 216 -14.47 5.80 2.45
CA LEU A 216 -15.64 6.62 2.13
C LEU A 216 -16.07 7.53 3.30
N ASP A 217 -15.65 7.24 4.52
CA ASP A 217 -15.94 8.02 5.71
C ASP A 217 -14.84 9.05 6.03
N ALA A 218 -13.79 9.12 5.18
CA ALA A 218 -12.57 9.86 5.46
C ALA A 218 -12.74 11.38 5.54
N GLU A 219 -13.78 11.96 4.94
CA GLU A 219 -14.08 13.39 5.04
C GLU A 219 -14.38 13.84 6.48
N SER A 220 -14.80 12.90 7.34
CA SER A 220 -15.04 13.17 8.77
C SER A 220 -13.80 13.00 9.64
N TRP A 221 -12.64 12.63 9.06
CA TRP A 221 -11.44 12.25 9.78
C TRP A 221 -10.29 13.21 9.51
N ASN A 222 -9.56 13.55 10.55
CA ASN A 222 -8.40 14.44 10.47
C ASN A 222 -7.10 13.63 10.35
N TYR A 223 -7.04 12.71 9.38
CA TYR A 223 -5.81 11.96 9.09
C TYR A 223 -4.98 12.65 8.01
N PRO A 224 -3.65 12.52 8.05
CA PRO A 224 -2.80 13.04 7.00
C PRO A 224 -3.11 12.35 5.66
N MET A 225 -3.16 13.17 4.61
CA MET A 225 -3.40 12.73 3.24
C MET A 225 -2.26 13.27 2.37
N ASP A 226 -1.74 12.44 1.47
CA ASP A 226 -0.64 12.78 0.57
C ASP A 226 -1.07 12.86 -0.90
N GLY A 227 -2.38 12.93 -1.16
CA GLY A 227 -2.93 13.07 -2.51
C GLY A 227 -4.36 12.58 -2.68
N THR A 228 -4.72 12.34 -3.93
CA THR A 228 -6.02 11.81 -4.33
C THR A 228 -5.84 10.51 -5.10
N VAL A 229 -6.64 9.51 -4.78
CA VAL A 229 -6.72 8.25 -5.54
C VAL A 229 -7.91 8.30 -6.48
N PHE A 230 -7.64 8.11 -7.77
CA PHE A 230 -8.68 7.96 -8.78
C PHE A 230 -8.95 6.49 -9.02
N ARG A 231 -10.23 6.11 -9.05
CA ARG A 231 -10.66 4.73 -9.30
C ARG A 231 -11.83 4.68 -10.30
N THR A 232 -11.92 3.57 -11.00
CA THR A 232 -13.15 3.21 -11.73
C THR A 232 -14.11 2.49 -10.80
N ASP A 233 -15.42 2.70 -10.98
CA ASP A 233 -16.44 1.89 -10.30
C ASP A 233 -16.56 0.50 -10.91
N SER A 234 -16.29 0.35 -12.21
CA SER A 234 -16.45 -0.90 -12.94
C SER A 234 -15.33 -1.89 -12.59
N TRP A 235 -15.70 -3.05 -12.02
CA TRP A 235 -14.79 -4.16 -11.80
C TRP A 235 -14.14 -4.66 -13.10
N GLU A 236 -14.89 -4.73 -14.19
CA GLU A 236 -14.38 -5.17 -15.48
C GLU A 236 -13.26 -4.24 -16.01
N LYS A 237 -13.47 -2.92 -15.91
CA LYS A 237 -12.44 -1.94 -16.26
C LYS A 237 -11.24 -2.00 -15.35
N GLU A 238 -11.44 -2.20 -14.05
CA GLU A 238 -10.35 -2.36 -13.07
C GLU A 238 -9.41 -3.50 -13.49
N GLN A 239 -9.93 -4.61 -14.03
CA GLN A 239 -9.12 -5.73 -14.52
C GLN A 239 -8.28 -5.39 -15.76
N THR A 240 -8.69 -4.40 -16.55
CA THR A 240 -8.00 -4.01 -17.78
C THR A 240 -6.90 -2.96 -17.57
N LEU A 241 -6.85 -2.30 -16.41
CA LEU A 241 -5.93 -1.21 -16.13
C LEU A 241 -4.46 -1.61 -16.10
N GLY A 242 -4.18 -2.91 -16.02
CA GLY A 242 -2.83 -3.39 -15.85
C GLY A 242 -2.25 -2.99 -14.48
N HIS A 243 -1.04 -3.44 -14.23
CA HIS A 243 -0.37 -3.24 -12.96
C HIS A 243 1.03 -2.70 -13.21
N THR A 244 1.31 -1.51 -12.71
CA THR A 244 2.66 -0.95 -12.72
C THR A 244 3.36 -1.30 -11.42
N GLY A 245 4.68 -1.53 -11.47
CA GLY A 245 5.49 -1.65 -10.26
C GLY A 245 5.71 -0.29 -9.56
N LYS A 246 5.17 0.79 -10.14
CA LYS A 246 5.33 2.17 -9.71
C LYS A 246 4.11 2.61 -8.89
N TYR A 247 4.31 2.96 -7.63
CA TYR A 247 3.49 3.60 -6.56
C TYR A 247 1.99 3.57 -6.65
#